data_4f6e2fe5d8cbc45d331a6618e33c3aa0
#
_entry.id   4f6e2fe5d8cbc45d331a6618e33c3aa0
#
_cell.length_a   1.000
_cell.length_b   1.000
_cell.length_c   1.000
_cell.angle_alpha   90.00
_cell.angle_beta   90.00
_cell.angle_gamma   90.00
#
_symmetry.space_group_name_H-M   'P 1'
#
loop_
_entity.id
_entity.type
_entity.pdbx_description
1 polymer ?
#
loop_
_entity_poly.entity_id
_entity_poly.type
_entity_poly.pdbx_seq_one_letter_code
_entity_poly.pdbx_strand_id
1 'polypeptide(L)'
;INTVVTTDAPLGVHLSAGDSGTSWGTLDRPDALLRAGERLKSAGATAIAVVARFPDDQESEALAAYRHGRGVDALAGAEAVISHLLVRHLRIPCAHAPALEALPPDTELDPRAAGEELGYTFLACVLVGLSRAPDLLDLSSGCSIACTDLIADQLGAVVVPDGALGGEAVLASLERGVPVIA
;
A
#
# COMPACT_ATOMS: atom_id res chain seq x y z
N ILE A 1 1.05 9.70 17.44
CA ILE A 1 0.61 10.58 16.34
C ILE A 1 0.79 12.01 16.79
N ASN A 2 1.66 12.76 16.12
CA ASN A 2 1.96 14.13 16.50
C ASN A 2 1.12 15.16 15.72
N THR A 3 0.80 14.84 14.46
CA THR A 3 0.10 15.77 13.57
C THR A 3 -0.85 15.00 12.66
N VAL A 4 -2.02 15.57 12.42
CA VAL A 4 -3.00 15.07 11.46
C VAL A 4 -3.28 16.17 10.44
N VAL A 5 -3.29 15.81 9.16
CA VAL A 5 -3.57 16.74 8.06
C VAL A 5 -4.61 16.10 7.15
N THR A 6 -5.60 16.86 6.77
CA THR A 6 -6.54 16.48 5.69
C THR A 6 -6.07 17.04 4.36
N THR A 7 -6.35 16.34 3.27
CA THR A 7 -6.13 16.85 1.92
C THR A 7 -6.99 18.09 1.66
N ASP A 8 -6.48 19.02 0.90
CA ASP A 8 -7.17 20.29 0.56
C ASP A 8 -8.24 20.10 -0.53
N ALA A 9 -8.30 18.92 -1.14
CA ALA A 9 -9.33 18.51 -2.08
C ALA A 9 -9.53 16.98 -2.00
N PRO A 10 -10.71 16.47 -2.39
CA PRO A 10 -10.92 15.04 -2.55
C PRO A 10 -9.94 14.44 -3.55
N LEU A 11 -9.45 13.24 -3.30
CA LEU A 11 -8.50 12.56 -4.20
C LEU A 11 -9.16 12.10 -5.51
N GLY A 12 -10.46 11.82 -5.49
CA GLY A 12 -11.17 11.26 -6.65
C GLY A 12 -10.61 9.87 -6.99
N VAL A 13 -10.81 8.92 -6.09
CA VAL A 13 -10.34 7.55 -6.30
C VAL A 13 -11.27 6.80 -7.23
N HIS A 14 -10.71 6.20 -8.28
CA HIS A 14 -11.43 5.30 -9.19
C HIS A 14 -10.85 3.90 -9.06
N LEU A 15 -11.73 2.94 -8.88
CA LEU A 15 -11.38 1.52 -8.76
C LEU A 15 -11.67 0.82 -10.09
N SER A 16 -10.80 -0.08 -10.48
CA SER A 16 -10.94 -0.89 -11.67
C SER A 16 -10.45 -2.31 -11.41
N ALA A 17 -11.10 -3.27 -12.03
CA ALA A 17 -10.67 -4.67 -12.06
C ALA A 17 -10.59 -5.15 -13.50
N GLY A 18 -9.55 -5.92 -13.81
CA GLY A 18 -9.36 -6.51 -15.12
C GLY A 18 -9.87 -7.93 -15.19
N ASP A 19 -10.10 -8.41 -16.41
CA ASP A 19 -10.53 -9.78 -16.70
C ASP A 19 -9.53 -10.84 -16.19
N SER A 20 -8.27 -10.44 -16.02
CA SER A 20 -7.21 -11.27 -15.41
C SER A 20 -7.30 -11.42 -13.89
N GLY A 21 -8.28 -10.78 -13.24
CA GLY A 21 -8.40 -10.78 -11.78
C GLY A 21 -7.42 -9.85 -11.07
N THR A 22 -6.84 -8.87 -11.76
CA THR A 22 -6.04 -7.81 -11.15
C THR A 22 -6.92 -6.61 -10.81
N SER A 23 -6.63 -5.94 -9.69
CA SER A 23 -7.23 -4.65 -9.35
C SER A 23 -6.22 -3.53 -9.57
N TRP A 24 -6.71 -2.38 -10.00
CA TRP A 24 -5.91 -1.14 -10.05
C TRP A 24 -6.78 0.07 -9.73
N GLY A 25 -6.11 1.17 -9.42
CA GLY A 25 -6.80 2.42 -9.12
C GLY A 25 -6.13 3.61 -9.74
N THR A 26 -6.90 4.67 -9.94
CA THR A 26 -6.41 5.97 -10.36
C THR A 26 -6.91 7.06 -9.42
N LEU A 27 -6.18 8.17 -9.38
CA LEU A 27 -6.50 9.34 -8.58
C LEU A 27 -6.66 10.54 -9.51
N ASP A 28 -7.75 11.29 -9.37
CA ASP A 28 -7.94 12.56 -10.11
C ASP A 28 -7.00 13.66 -9.62
N ARG A 29 -6.77 13.68 -8.29
CA ARG A 29 -6.02 14.74 -7.61
C ARG A 29 -4.86 14.19 -6.76
N PRO A 30 -3.89 13.50 -7.39
CA PRO A 30 -2.70 13.03 -6.67
C PRO A 30 -1.90 14.18 -6.06
N ASP A 31 -1.97 15.37 -6.65
CA ASP A 31 -1.37 16.59 -6.14
C ASP A 31 -1.84 16.96 -4.72
N ALA A 32 -3.13 16.78 -4.41
CA ALA A 32 -3.67 17.04 -3.09
C ALA A 32 -3.08 16.09 -2.02
N LEU A 33 -2.87 14.83 -2.38
CA LEU A 33 -2.21 13.85 -1.52
C LEU A 33 -0.76 14.25 -1.23
N LEU A 34 -0.01 14.62 -2.28
CA LEU A 34 1.39 15.01 -2.15
C LEU A 34 1.57 16.26 -1.29
N ARG A 35 0.74 17.30 -1.49
CA ARG A 35 0.77 18.50 -0.64
C ARG A 35 0.48 18.19 0.83
N ALA A 36 -0.47 17.31 1.11
CA ALA A 36 -0.75 16.89 2.49
C ALA A 36 0.46 16.18 3.11
N GLY A 37 1.10 15.29 2.34
CA GLY A 37 2.34 14.62 2.74
C GLY A 37 3.49 15.59 3.00
N GLU A 38 3.69 16.57 2.14
CA GLU A 38 4.73 17.63 2.30
C GLU A 38 4.51 18.45 3.57
N ARG A 39 3.26 18.78 3.89
CA ARG A 39 2.92 19.48 5.13
C ARG A 39 3.28 18.64 6.36
N LEU A 40 3.00 17.34 6.35
CA LEU A 40 3.38 16.44 7.43
C LEU A 40 4.90 16.32 7.55
N LYS A 41 5.60 16.12 6.45
CA LYS A 41 7.08 16.05 6.44
C LYS A 41 7.70 17.35 6.95
N SER A 42 7.19 18.50 6.52
CA SER A 42 7.64 19.82 7.01
C SER A 42 7.35 20.04 8.49
N ALA A 43 6.33 19.39 9.04
CA ALA A 43 6.03 19.37 10.46
C ALA A 43 6.87 18.35 11.26
N GLY A 44 7.85 17.69 10.62
CA GLY A 44 8.77 16.76 11.26
C GLY A 44 8.33 15.30 11.25
N ALA A 45 7.34 14.91 10.44
CA ALA A 45 6.95 13.51 10.32
C ALA A 45 8.08 12.70 9.67
N THR A 46 8.46 11.60 10.30
CA THR A 46 9.43 10.61 9.80
C THR A 46 8.77 9.40 9.15
N ALA A 47 7.47 9.23 9.34
CA ALA A 47 6.63 8.24 8.68
C ALA A 47 5.19 8.77 8.58
N ILE A 48 4.44 8.34 7.58
CA ILE A 48 3.07 8.82 7.34
C ILE A 48 2.12 7.63 7.17
N ALA A 49 1.05 7.63 7.97
CA ALA A 49 -0.11 6.78 7.77
C ALA A 49 -1.19 7.55 7.02
N VAL A 50 -1.70 7.01 5.95
CA VAL A 50 -2.83 7.57 5.19
C VAL A 50 -4.09 6.79 5.55
N VAL A 51 -5.13 7.50 5.93
CA VAL A 51 -6.48 6.93 6.06
C VAL A 51 -7.28 7.47 4.89
N ALA A 52 -7.63 6.58 3.96
CA ALA A 52 -8.36 6.94 2.75
C ALA A 52 -9.78 6.39 2.80
N ARG A 53 -10.75 7.26 2.48
CA ARG A 53 -12.11 6.84 2.21
C ARG A 53 -12.24 6.55 0.73
N PHE A 54 -12.67 5.34 0.42
CA PHE A 54 -12.95 4.89 -0.94
C PHE A 54 -14.44 5.07 -1.26
N PRO A 55 -14.82 5.02 -2.53
CA PRO A 55 -16.23 4.93 -2.88
C PRO A 55 -16.88 3.78 -2.11
N ASP A 56 -17.94 4.11 -1.37
CA ASP A 56 -18.63 3.13 -0.54
C ASP A 56 -19.35 2.13 -1.44
N ASP A 57 -18.81 0.96 -1.51
CA ASP A 57 -19.42 -0.17 -2.20
C ASP A 57 -19.53 -1.38 -1.29
N GLN A 58 -20.02 -1.12 -0.05
CA GLN A 58 -20.19 -2.15 0.98
C GLN A 58 -21.13 -3.29 0.53
N GLU A 59 -22.01 -3.00 -0.42
CA GLU A 59 -22.94 -3.96 -1.01
C GLU A 59 -22.45 -4.52 -2.35
N SER A 60 -21.19 -4.25 -2.75
CA SER A 60 -20.69 -4.74 -4.03
C SER A 60 -20.58 -6.26 -4.06
N GLU A 61 -20.98 -6.84 -5.18
CA GLU A 61 -20.77 -8.27 -5.44
C GLU A 61 -19.29 -8.65 -5.35
N ALA A 62 -18.38 -7.74 -5.71
CA ALA A 62 -16.95 -7.93 -5.65
C ALA A 62 -16.45 -8.08 -4.20
N LEU A 63 -16.90 -7.21 -3.28
CA LEU A 63 -16.55 -7.32 -1.87
C LEU A 63 -17.12 -8.60 -1.26
N ALA A 64 -18.39 -8.92 -1.54
CA ALA A 64 -19.00 -10.16 -1.07
C ALA A 64 -18.25 -11.40 -1.59
N ALA A 65 -17.87 -11.41 -2.87
CA ALA A 65 -17.08 -12.49 -3.45
C ALA A 65 -15.71 -12.62 -2.80
N TYR A 66 -15.02 -11.51 -2.57
CA TYR A 66 -13.71 -11.47 -1.91
C TYR A 66 -13.79 -11.99 -0.46
N ARG A 67 -14.79 -11.56 0.30
CA ARG A 67 -15.04 -12.05 1.66
C ARG A 67 -15.22 -13.57 1.73
N HIS A 68 -15.72 -14.19 0.68
CA HIS A 68 -15.89 -15.64 0.56
C HIS A 68 -14.81 -16.31 -0.30
N GLY A 69 -13.62 -15.73 -0.38
CA GLY A 69 -12.45 -16.35 -0.99
C GLY A 69 -12.43 -16.34 -2.52
N ARG A 70 -13.26 -15.53 -3.17
CA ARG A 70 -13.32 -15.44 -4.63
C ARG A 70 -12.94 -14.05 -5.12
N GLY A 71 -12.18 -13.99 -6.20
CA GLY A 71 -11.72 -12.72 -6.76
C GLY A 71 -10.55 -12.10 -5.99
N VAL A 72 -10.39 -10.81 -6.14
CA VAL A 72 -9.31 -10.00 -5.54
C VAL A 72 -9.90 -8.81 -4.80
N ASP A 73 -9.14 -8.27 -3.85
CA ASP A 73 -9.51 -7.03 -3.20
C ASP A 73 -9.54 -5.88 -4.22
N ALA A 74 -10.71 -5.30 -4.40
CA ALA A 74 -10.92 -4.19 -5.34
C ALA A 74 -10.17 -2.91 -4.93
N LEU A 75 -9.87 -2.72 -3.64
CA LEU A 75 -9.20 -1.53 -3.12
C LEU A 75 -7.67 -1.60 -3.27
N ALA A 76 -7.10 -2.80 -3.28
CA ALA A 76 -5.66 -3.02 -3.17
C ALA A 76 -4.83 -2.23 -4.19
N GLY A 77 -5.30 -2.15 -5.44
CA GLY A 77 -4.61 -1.40 -6.50
C GLY A 77 -4.56 0.11 -6.24
N ALA A 78 -5.66 0.70 -5.77
CA ALA A 78 -5.71 2.13 -5.43
C ALA A 78 -4.90 2.44 -4.17
N GLU A 79 -4.97 1.59 -3.17
CA GLU A 79 -4.20 1.71 -1.94
C GLU A 79 -2.70 1.68 -2.21
N ALA A 80 -2.24 0.78 -3.08
CA ALA A 80 -0.85 0.71 -3.50
C ALA A 80 -0.40 2.02 -4.16
N VAL A 81 -1.22 2.60 -5.05
CA VAL A 81 -0.91 3.88 -5.69
C VAL A 81 -0.72 4.99 -4.66
N ILE A 82 -1.61 5.09 -3.66
CA ILE A 82 -1.53 6.10 -2.58
C ILE A 82 -0.20 6.02 -1.85
N SER A 83 0.17 4.84 -1.37
CA SER A 83 1.42 4.64 -0.62
C SER A 83 2.66 4.88 -1.48
N HIS A 84 2.68 4.33 -2.69
CA HIS A 84 3.84 4.43 -3.58
C HIS A 84 4.12 5.85 -4.03
N LEU A 85 3.08 6.64 -4.32
CA LEU A 85 3.24 8.06 -4.66
C LEU A 85 3.92 8.84 -3.53
N LEU A 86 3.46 8.64 -2.30
CA LEU A 86 4.02 9.32 -1.13
C LEU A 86 5.45 8.88 -0.85
N VAL A 87 5.73 7.57 -0.82
CA VAL A 87 7.09 7.06 -0.60
C VAL A 87 8.05 7.60 -1.65
N ARG A 88 7.65 7.54 -2.93
CA ARG A 88 8.48 8.00 -4.04
C ARG A 88 8.79 9.50 -3.94
N HIS A 89 7.80 10.30 -3.54
CA HIS A 89 7.93 11.75 -3.47
C HIS A 89 8.64 12.22 -2.21
N LEU A 90 8.27 11.67 -1.06
CA LEU A 90 8.74 12.14 0.25
C LEU A 90 10.01 11.45 0.74
N ARG A 91 10.33 10.25 0.24
CA ARG A 91 11.48 9.45 0.68
C ARG A 91 11.45 9.13 2.17
N ILE A 92 10.26 8.90 2.72
CA ILE A 92 10.03 8.38 4.07
C ILE A 92 9.01 7.24 4.01
N PRO A 93 8.97 6.34 5.00
CA PRO A 93 7.98 5.27 5.04
C PRO A 93 6.56 5.82 5.04
N CYS A 94 5.74 5.33 4.13
CA CYS A 94 4.33 5.66 4.05
C CYS A 94 3.52 4.38 3.89
N ALA A 95 2.40 4.28 4.59
CA ALA A 95 1.46 3.19 4.46
C ALA A 95 0.03 3.71 4.48
N HIS A 96 -0.91 2.88 4.07
CA HIS A 96 -2.31 3.26 3.94
C HIS A 96 -3.19 2.35 4.80
N ALA A 97 -4.36 2.86 5.14
CA ALA A 97 -5.47 2.11 5.72
C ALA A 97 -6.78 2.62 5.11
N PRO A 98 -7.72 1.75 4.75
CA PRO A 98 -9.03 2.18 4.33
C PRO A 98 -9.83 2.69 5.54
N ALA A 99 -10.66 3.71 5.32
CA ALA A 99 -11.67 4.15 6.26
C ALA A 99 -12.99 3.47 5.91
N LEU A 100 -13.18 2.27 6.42
CA LEU A 100 -14.40 1.49 6.24
C LEU A 100 -15.25 1.51 7.52
N GLU A 101 -16.55 1.40 7.36
CA GLU A 101 -17.44 1.06 8.46
C GLU A 101 -17.27 -0.40 8.86
N ALA A 102 -17.64 -0.74 10.11
CA ALA A 102 -17.57 -2.10 10.58
C ALA A 102 -18.49 -3.01 9.77
N LEU A 103 -17.92 -4.04 9.16
CA LEU A 103 -18.69 -5.08 8.46
C LEU A 103 -19.36 -6.01 9.49
N PRO A 104 -20.56 -6.53 9.16
CA PRO A 104 -21.22 -7.47 10.06
C PRO A 104 -20.38 -8.75 10.21
N PRO A 105 -20.37 -9.38 11.41
CA PRO A 105 -19.74 -10.68 11.59
C PRO A 105 -20.29 -11.71 10.61
N ASP A 106 -19.40 -12.48 10.02
CA ASP A 106 -19.73 -13.53 9.06
C ASP A 106 -18.97 -14.81 9.43
N THR A 107 -19.68 -15.90 9.69
CA THR A 107 -19.07 -17.18 10.08
C THR A 107 -18.50 -17.95 8.90
N GLU A 108 -18.87 -17.60 7.68
CA GLU A 108 -18.42 -18.22 6.42
C GLU A 108 -17.29 -17.42 5.77
N LEU A 109 -16.73 -16.46 6.50
CA LEU A 109 -15.67 -15.61 6.01
C LEU A 109 -14.42 -16.43 5.63
N ASP A 110 -13.88 -16.20 4.44
CA ASP A 110 -12.62 -16.83 4.04
C ASP A 110 -11.46 -16.38 4.95
N PRO A 111 -10.56 -17.29 5.37
CA PRO A 111 -9.42 -16.93 6.23
C PRO A 111 -8.56 -15.78 5.74
N ARG A 112 -8.45 -15.56 4.42
CA ARG A 112 -7.72 -14.41 3.85
C ARG A 112 -8.41 -13.10 4.22
N ALA A 113 -9.71 -13.01 3.97
CA ALA A 113 -10.51 -11.84 4.32
C ALA A 113 -10.61 -11.66 5.84
N ALA A 114 -10.70 -12.76 6.60
CA ALA A 114 -10.72 -12.71 8.05
C ALA A 114 -9.44 -12.06 8.61
N GLY A 115 -8.28 -12.36 8.03
CA GLY A 115 -7.01 -11.76 8.41
C GLY A 115 -7.00 -10.24 8.26
N GLU A 116 -7.63 -9.72 7.21
CA GLU A 116 -7.78 -8.29 6.96
C GLU A 116 -8.88 -7.67 7.84
N GLU A 117 -10.03 -8.33 7.95
CA GLU A 117 -11.17 -7.82 8.72
C GLU A 117 -10.95 -7.83 10.24
N LEU A 118 -10.16 -8.78 10.77
CA LEU A 118 -9.65 -8.69 12.14
C LEU A 118 -8.84 -7.41 12.38
N GLY A 119 -8.35 -6.86 11.31
CA GLY A 119 -7.76 -5.56 11.25
C GLY A 119 -8.76 -4.39 11.15
N TYR A 120 -9.95 -4.44 11.70
CA TYR A 120 -10.65 -3.18 12.03
C TYR A 120 -9.78 -2.26 12.87
N THR A 121 -8.68 -2.78 13.15
CA THR A 121 -7.47 -2.10 13.55
C THR A 121 -6.61 -1.70 12.36
N PHE A 122 -7.13 -1.53 11.14
CA PHE A 122 -6.33 -1.18 9.96
C PHE A 122 -5.35 -0.05 10.24
N LEU A 123 -5.84 1.04 10.78
CA LEU A 123 -4.97 2.15 11.17
C LEU A 123 -4.00 1.76 12.29
N ALA A 124 -4.44 1.01 13.28
CA ALA A 124 -3.57 0.57 14.37
C ALA A 124 -2.48 -0.38 13.86
N CYS A 125 -2.80 -1.31 12.95
CA CYS A 125 -1.82 -2.17 12.31
C CYS A 125 -0.80 -1.38 11.51
N VAL A 126 -1.25 -0.41 10.72
CA VAL A 126 -0.40 0.49 9.94
C VAL A 126 0.54 1.30 10.85
N LEU A 127 0.03 1.85 11.95
CA LEU A 127 0.84 2.60 12.92
C LEU A 127 1.90 1.73 13.60
N VAL A 128 1.56 0.50 13.98
CA VAL A 128 2.52 -0.46 14.53
C VAL A 128 3.58 -0.81 13.49
N GLY A 129 3.18 -1.09 12.24
CA GLY A 129 4.10 -1.36 11.15
C GLY A 129 5.07 -0.20 10.90
N LEU A 130 4.54 1.01 10.79
CA LEU A 130 5.35 2.21 10.58
C LEU A 130 6.28 2.53 11.75
N SER A 131 5.89 2.22 12.99
CA SER A 131 6.75 2.39 14.16
C SER A 131 7.99 1.49 14.17
N ARG A 132 8.00 0.47 13.31
CA ARG A 132 9.08 -0.51 13.13
C ARG A 132 9.66 -0.50 11.71
N ALA A 133 9.17 0.37 10.87
CA ALA A 133 9.66 0.48 9.50
C ALA A 133 11.13 0.94 9.51
N PRO A 134 11.98 0.37 8.65
CA PRO A 134 13.33 0.88 8.47
C PRO A 134 13.30 2.27 7.84
N ASP A 135 14.29 3.07 8.14
CA ASP A 135 14.49 4.35 7.43
C ASP A 135 14.86 4.09 5.97
N LEU A 136 14.39 4.97 5.09
CA LEU A 136 14.77 4.91 3.68
C LEU A 136 16.06 5.67 3.46
N LEU A 137 17.03 5.03 2.81
CA LEU A 137 18.26 5.67 2.40
C LEU A 137 18.07 6.41 1.09
N ASP A 138 18.33 7.71 1.11
CA ASP A 138 18.40 8.51 -0.11
C ASP A 138 19.83 8.53 -0.65
N LEU A 139 20.12 7.62 -1.58
CA LEU A 139 21.44 7.51 -2.20
C LEU A 139 21.83 8.76 -3.00
N SER A 140 20.85 9.57 -3.42
CA SER A 140 21.11 10.82 -4.14
C SER A 140 21.71 11.92 -3.24
N SER A 141 21.52 11.80 -1.93
CA SER A 141 22.08 12.73 -0.94
C SER A 141 23.58 12.52 -0.65
N GLY A 142 24.19 11.52 -1.29
CA GLY A 142 25.61 11.20 -1.06
C GLY A 142 25.88 10.50 0.27
N CYS A 143 24.86 9.88 0.89
CA CYS A 143 25.04 9.10 2.11
C CYS A 143 25.95 7.88 1.82
N SER A 144 26.81 7.53 2.78
CA SER A 144 27.60 6.31 2.68
C SER A 144 26.76 5.10 3.07
N ILE A 145 26.84 4.03 2.29
CA ILE A 145 26.17 2.76 2.57
C ILE A 145 26.96 2.01 3.62
N ALA A 146 26.32 1.66 4.73
CA ALA A 146 26.91 0.81 5.76
C ALA A 146 26.71 -0.69 5.39
N CYS A 147 27.52 -1.56 5.97
CA CYS A 147 27.40 -3.01 5.72
C CYS A 147 26.07 -3.62 6.28
N THR A 148 25.37 -2.89 7.13
CA THR A 148 24.06 -3.27 7.69
C THR A 148 22.88 -2.77 6.87
N ASP A 149 23.14 -1.91 5.86
CA ASP A 149 22.08 -1.35 5.04
C ASP A 149 21.63 -2.36 3.98
N LEU A 150 20.33 -2.40 3.74
CA LEU A 150 19.75 -3.25 2.70
C LEU A 150 19.63 -2.46 1.41
N ILE A 151 20.31 -2.92 0.38
CA ILE A 151 20.26 -2.32 -0.96
C ILE A 151 19.88 -3.38 -2.00
N ALA A 152 19.36 -2.92 -3.14
CA ALA A 152 18.89 -3.80 -4.20
C ALA A 152 19.97 -4.73 -4.75
N ASP A 153 21.23 -4.31 -4.75
CA ASP A 153 22.36 -5.11 -5.24
C ASP A 153 22.72 -6.31 -4.34
N GLN A 154 22.17 -6.32 -3.11
CA GLN A 154 22.32 -7.44 -2.16
C GLN A 154 21.18 -8.45 -2.26
N LEU A 155 20.21 -8.21 -3.13
CA LEU A 155 19.07 -9.09 -3.29
C LEU A 155 19.52 -10.42 -3.91
N GLY A 156 19.38 -11.52 -3.17
CA GLY A 156 19.82 -12.84 -3.62
C GLY A 156 18.81 -13.55 -4.52
N ALA A 157 17.53 -13.42 -4.25
CA ALA A 157 16.46 -13.98 -5.06
C ALA A 157 15.11 -13.32 -4.72
N VAL A 158 14.16 -13.45 -5.63
CA VAL A 158 12.75 -13.11 -5.41
C VAL A 158 11.92 -14.40 -5.48
N VAL A 159 11.09 -14.62 -4.47
CA VAL A 159 10.17 -15.76 -4.43
C VAL A 159 8.76 -15.25 -4.66
N VAL A 160 8.06 -15.82 -5.62
CA VAL A 160 6.70 -15.41 -6.00
C VAL A 160 5.83 -16.65 -6.23
N PRO A 161 4.51 -16.55 -6.08
CA PRO A 161 3.61 -17.61 -6.50
C PRO A 161 3.70 -17.87 -7.99
N ASP A 162 3.54 -19.13 -8.40
CA ASP A 162 3.39 -19.49 -9.81
C ASP A 162 2.20 -18.72 -10.42
N GLY A 163 2.40 -18.15 -11.59
CA GLY A 163 1.41 -17.29 -12.25
C GLY A 163 1.42 -15.82 -11.83
N ALA A 164 2.20 -15.41 -10.81
CA ALA A 164 2.32 -14.02 -10.36
C ALA A 164 3.60 -13.32 -10.86
N LEU A 165 4.04 -13.63 -12.08
CA LEU A 165 5.33 -13.20 -12.62
C LEU A 165 5.33 -11.80 -13.25
N GLY A 166 4.19 -11.12 -13.32
CA GLY A 166 4.04 -9.81 -13.99
C GLY A 166 4.19 -8.58 -13.08
N GLY A 167 4.46 -8.77 -11.79
CA GLY A 167 4.60 -7.66 -10.86
C GLY A 167 5.90 -6.86 -11.08
N GLU A 168 5.85 -5.55 -10.79
CA GLU A 168 6.99 -4.63 -10.99
C GLU A 168 8.26 -5.11 -10.28
N ALA A 169 8.15 -5.63 -9.05
CA ALA A 169 9.29 -6.14 -8.31
C ALA A 169 9.96 -7.34 -9.01
N VAL A 170 9.17 -8.22 -9.64
CA VAL A 170 9.66 -9.36 -10.39
C VAL A 170 10.37 -8.90 -11.65
N LEU A 171 9.75 -8.02 -12.42
CA LEU A 171 10.31 -7.50 -13.67
C LEU A 171 11.62 -6.74 -13.41
N ALA A 172 11.65 -5.85 -12.43
CA ALA A 172 12.85 -5.12 -12.02
C ALA A 172 13.97 -6.05 -11.52
N SER A 173 13.62 -7.16 -10.88
CA SER A 173 14.59 -8.16 -10.44
C SER A 173 15.18 -8.92 -11.62
N LEU A 174 14.36 -9.32 -12.58
CA LEU A 174 14.81 -9.97 -13.81
C LEU A 174 15.75 -9.07 -14.62
N GLU A 175 15.43 -7.78 -14.76
CA GLU A 175 16.31 -6.80 -15.41
C GLU A 175 17.67 -6.67 -14.74
N ARG A 176 17.75 -6.88 -13.43
CA ARG A 176 18.99 -6.87 -12.64
C ARG A 176 19.70 -8.22 -12.61
N GLY A 177 19.15 -9.24 -13.24
CA GLY A 177 19.69 -10.60 -13.19
C GLY A 177 19.54 -11.29 -11.84
N VAL A 178 18.60 -10.83 -10.99
CA VAL A 178 18.28 -11.47 -9.71
C VAL A 178 17.43 -12.71 -9.99
N PRO A 179 17.79 -13.88 -9.44
CA PRO A 179 17.00 -15.11 -9.61
C PRO A 179 15.55 -14.95 -9.14
N VAL A 180 14.61 -15.45 -9.91
CA VAL A 180 13.19 -15.55 -9.55
C VAL A 180 12.86 -17.02 -9.34
N ILE A 181 12.23 -17.33 -8.22
CA ILE A 181 11.76 -18.67 -7.83
C ILE A 181 10.23 -18.60 -7.79
N ALA A 182 9.56 -19.39 -8.62
CA ALA A 182 8.10 -19.53 -8.67
C ALA A 182 7.64 -20.87 -8.09
#